data_abade2dd2b842eb6d19d0f9b7e90cbc5
#
_entry.id   abade2dd2b842eb6d19d0f9b7e90cbc5
#
_cell.length_a   1.000
_cell.length_b   1.000
_cell.length_c   1.000
_cell.angle_alpha   90.00
_cell.angle_beta   90.00
_cell.angle_gamma   90.00
#
_symmetry.space_group_name_H-M   'P 1'
#
loop_
_entity.id
_entity.type
_entity.pdbx_description
1 polymer ?
#
loop_
_entity_poly.entity_id
_entity_poly.type
_entity_poly.pdbx_seq_one_letter_code
_entity_poly.pdbx_strand_id
1 'polypeptide(L)'
;MADEMINSYVALDLETTGIGARHEKITEIGMVKVIDGETTDTYHTMVNPHREIPKRIVELTGITDDMVKDAPGIDEILDEVLNFTEDLPLLGHQI
;
A
#
# COMPACT_ATOMS: atom_id res chain seq x y z
N MET A 1 -6.66 -27.77 -9.78
CA MET A 1 -6.41 -27.44 -9.96
C MET A 1 -6.48 -26.55 -10.06
N ALA A 2 -6.63 -26.34 -10.15
CA ALA A 2 -6.55 -25.57 -10.21
C ALA A 2 -6.74 -24.94 -10.28
N ASP A 3 -6.94 -25.27 -10.47
CA ASP A 3 -7.02 -24.67 -10.37
C ASP A 3 -7.01 -23.97 -9.76
N GLU A 4 -6.71 -24.49 -9.68
CA GLU A 4 -6.43 -23.80 -8.62
C GLU A 4 -6.14 -22.45 -8.81
N MET A 5 -6.93 -21.78 -9.49
CA MET A 5 -6.88 -20.37 -9.66
C MET A 5 -7.17 -19.70 -8.37
N ILE A 6 -6.47 -18.62 -8.08
CA ILE A 6 -6.72 -17.84 -6.89
C ILE A 6 -7.83 -16.86 -7.22
N ASN A 7 -9.00 -17.08 -6.62
CA ASN A 7 -10.15 -16.23 -6.83
C ASN A 7 -10.39 -15.24 -5.70
N SER A 8 -9.69 -15.41 -4.59
CA SER A 8 -9.84 -14.53 -3.43
C SER A 8 -8.46 -14.08 -2.98
N TYR A 9 -8.27 -12.77 -2.93
CA TYR A 9 -6.95 -12.21 -2.63
C TYR A 9 -7.10 -10.74 -2.31
N VAL A 10 -6.01 -10.14 -1.83
CA VAL A 10 -5.91 -8.70 -1.67
C VAL A 10 -4.84 -8.21 -2.62
N ALA A 11 -5.21 -7.32 -3.52
CA ALA A 11 -4.26 -6.67 -4.41
C ALA A 11 -3.70 -5.46 -3.67
N LEU A 12 -2.39 -5.38 -3.59
CA LEU A 12 -1.69 -4.37 -2.80
C LEU A 12 -0.83 -3.51 -3.69
N ASP A 13 -0.98 -2.20 -3.55
CA ASP A 13 -0.20 -1.23 -4.30
C ASP A 13 0.40 -0.24 -3.32
N LEU A 14 1.70 0.00 -3.42
CA LEU A 14 2.43 0.88 -2.50
C LEU A 14 3.18 1.95 -3.26
N GLU A 15 3.22 3.16 -2.66
CA GLU A 15 4.16 4.18 -3.06
C GLU A 15 5.15 4.38 -1.92
N THR A 16 6.40 4.70 -2.25
CA THR A 16 7.44 4.86 -1.25
C THR A 16 8.28 6.09 -1.54
N THR A 17 9.22 6.39 -0.64
CA THR A 17 10.11 7.53 -0.81
C THR A 17 11.24 7.25 -1.80
N GLY A 18 11.31 6.03 -2.33
CA GLY A 18 12.34 5.69 -3.31
C GLY A 18 12.17 4.28 -3.79
N ILE A 19 13.12 3.81 -4.60
CA ILE A 19 13.03 2.53 -5.25
C ILE A 19 14.12 1.61 -4.70
N GLY A 20 13.71 0.49 -4.12
CA GLY A 20 14.59 -0.61 -3.84
C GLY A 20 15.54 -0.46 -2.68
N ALA A 21 15.63 0.66 -2.04
CA ALA A 21 16.53 0.80 -0.90
C ALA A 21 15.82 0.35 0.36
N ARG A 22 16.51 -0.39 1.19
CA ARG A 22 15.89 -0.90 2.40
C ARG A 22 15.53 0.20 3.39
N HIS A 23 16.01 1.42 3.17
CA HIS A 23 15.70 2.53 4.06
C HIS A 23 14.52 3.36 3.57
N GLU A 24 13.93 2.98 2.46
CA GLU A 24 12.79 3.73 1.95
C GLU A 24 11.56 3.46 2.79
N LYS A 25 10.67 4.43 2.82
CA LYS A 25 9.48 4.37 3.65
C LYS A 25 8.24 4.52 2.80
N ILE A 26 7.16 3.90 3.25
CA ILE A 26 5.89 3.93 2.54
C ILE A 26 5.25 5.31 2.68
N THR A 27 4.69 5.82 1.58
CA THR A 27 3.96 7.08 1.57
C THR A 27 2.48 6.90 1.26
N GLU A 28 2.10 5.78 0.66
CA GLU A 28 0.71 5.53 0.31
C GLU A 28 0.47 4.02 0.23
N ILE A 29 -0.70 3.58 0.70
CA ILE A 29 -1.13 2.18 0.61
C ILE A 29 -2.49 2.16 -0.05
N GLY A 30 -2.63 1.33 -1.08
CA GLY A 30 -3.91 1.04 -1.68
C GLY A 30 -4.11 -0.46 -1.72
N MET A 31 -5.30 -0.92 -1.32
CA MET A 31 -5.61 -2.33 -1.34
C MET A 31 -7.01 -2.56 -1.87
N VAL A 32 -7.17 -3.63 -2.62
CA VAL A 32 -8.46 -4.06 -3.13
C VAL A 32 -8.66 -5.52 -2.73
N LYS A 33 -9.78 -5.79 -2.07
CA LYS A 33 -10.10 -7.16 -1.66
C LYS A 33 -11.01 -7.79 -2.70
N VAL A 34 -10.62 -8.94 -3.20
CA VAL A 34 -11.37 -9.69 -4.19
C VAL A 34 -11.75 -11.02 -3.57
N ILE A 35 -13.05 -11.34 -3.57
CA ILE A 35 -13.55 -12.60 -3.05
C ILE A 35 -14.33 -13.26 -4.17
N ASP A 36 -13.94 -14.48 -4.49
CA ASP A 36 -14.57 -15.26 -5.57
C ASP A 36 -14.66 -14.47 -6.84
N GLY A 37 -13.58 -13.74 -7.15
CA GLY A 37 -13.47 -13.00 -8.41
C GLY A 37 -14.15 -11.65 -8.42
N GLU A 38 -14.73 -11.22 -7.31
CA GLU A 38 -15.45 -9.95 -7.26
C GLU A 38 -14.83 -9.03 -6.22
N THR A 39 -14.70 -7.76 -6.58
CA THR A 39 -14.20 -6.75 -5.64
C THR A 39 -15.26 -6.53 -4.55
N THR A 40 -14.88 -6.78 -3.31
CA THR A 40 -15.80 -6.63 -2.19
C THR A 40 -15.48 -5.44 -1.29
N ASP A 41 -14.23 -4.97 -1.31
CA ASP A 41 -13.85 -3.89 -0.41
C ASP A 41 -12.56 -3.25 -0.89
N THR A 42 -12.34 -2.00 -0.48
CA THR A 42 -11.12 -1.28 -0.80
C THR A 42 -10.61 -0.58 0.44
N TYR A 43 -9.31 -0.33 0.46
CA TYR A 43 -8.67 0.40 1.54
C TYR A 43 -7.62 1.33 0.93
N HIS A 44 -7.58 2.56 1.39
CA HIS A 44 -6.60 3.52 0.89
C HIS A 44 -6.23 4.47 2.00
N THR A 45 -4.94 4.74 2.16
CA THR A 45 -4.47 5.76 3.08
C THR A 45 -3.13 6.30 2.64
N MET A 46 -2.93 7.58 2.90
CA MET A 46 -1.60 8.16 2.86
C MET A 46 -0.88 7.75 4.13
N VAL A 47 0.43 7.72 4.08
CA VAL A 47 1.25 7.32 5.22
C VAL A 47 2.36 8.34 5.38
N ASN A 48 2.58 8.79 6.61
CA ASN A 48 3.68 9.69 6.89
C ASN A 48 4.98 8.88 6.97
N PRO A 49 5.92 9.11 6.06
CA PRO A 49 7.17 8.32 6.05
C PRO A 49 8.15 8.79 7.11
N HIS A 50 7.86 9.91 7.79
CA HIS A 50 8.74 10.50 8.81
C HIS A 50 10.12 10.81 8.25
N ARG A 51 10.16 11.21 6.98
CA ARG A 51 11.35 11.66 6.31
C ARG A 51 10.95 12.47 5.09
N GLU A 52 11.89 13.27 4.61
CA GLU A 52 11.65 14.09 3.43
C GLU A 52 11.54 13.21 2.19
N ILE A 53 10.59 13.53 1.32
CA ILE A 53 10.42 12.80 0.06
C ILE A 53 11.33 13.44 -0.97
N PRO A 54 12.25 12.69 -1.60
CA PRO A 54 13.13 13.26 -2.60
C PRO A 54 12.36 13.90 -3.74
N LYS A 55 12.87 14.99 -4.24
CA LYS A 55 12.17 15.77 -5.25
C LYS A 55 11.79 14.95 -6.47
N ARG A 56 12.68 14.07 -6.93
CA ARG A 56 12.37 13.27 -8.11
C ARG A 56 11.24 12.27 -7.83
N ILE A 57 11.10 11.83 -6.58
CA ILE A 57 10.03 10.93 -6.23
C ILE A 57 8.71 11.69 -6.16
N VAL A 58 8.75 12.92 -5.68
CA VAL A 58 7.57 13.79 -5.74
C VAL A 58 7.11 13.94 -7.19
N GLU A 59 8.04 14.16 -8.10
CA GLU A 59 7.72 14.33 -9.51
C GLU A 59 7.15 13.05 -10.11
N LEU A 60 7.65 11.90 -9.65
CA LEU A 60 7.21 10.62 -10.18
C LEU A 60 5.83 10.22 -9.66
N THR A 61 5.58 10.41 -8.38
CA THR A 61 4.37 9.92 -7.72
C THR A 61 3.33 10.99 -7.52
N GLY A 62 3.72 12.25 -7.51
CA GLY A 62 2.80 13.35 -7.20
C GLY A 62 2.57 13.53 -5.72
N ILE A 63 3.21 12.75 -4.86
CA ILE A 63 3.01 12.82 -3.42
C ILE A 63 4.06 13.74 -2.81
N THR A 64 3.60 14.81 -2.16
CA THR A 64 4.47 15.81 -1.56
C THR A 64 4.56 15.61 -0.05
N ASP A 65 5.58 16.22 0.56
CA ASP A 65 5.69 16.20 2.01
C ASP A 65 4.47 16.77 2.68
N ASP A 66 3.88 17.78 2.08
CA ASP A 66 2.70 18.42 2.65
C ASP A 66 1.50 17.48 2.70
N MET A 67 1.41 16.60 1.71
CA MET A 67 0.29 15.67 1.62
C MET A 67 0.33 14.59 2.70
N VAL A 68 1.51 14.27 3.22
CA VAL A 68 1.66 13.18 4.19
C VAL A 68 1.99 13.66 5.59
N LYS A 69 2.15 14.96 5.80
CA LYS A 69 2.62 15.46 7.09
C LYS A 69 1.63 15.17 8.22
N ASP A 70 0.35 15.13 7.91
CA ASP A 70 -0.68 14.85 8.89
C ASP A 70 -1.22 13.43 8.81
N ALA A 71 -0.62 12.60 7.95
CA ALA A 71 -1.04 11.22 7.79
C ALA A 71 -0.48 10.37 8.93
N PRO A 72 -1.11 9.23 9.20
CA PRO A 72 -0.57 8.31 10.22
C PRO A 72 0.71 7.65 9.76
N GLY A 73 1.55 7.27 10.70
CA GLY A 73 2.71 6.44 10.39
C GLY A 73 2.30 5.01 10.17
N ILE A 74 3.21 4.22 9.58
CA ILE A 74 2.89 2.83 9.26
C ILE A 74 2.54 2.03 10.51
N ASP A 75 3.19 2.30 11.63
CA ASP A 75 2.93 1.58 12.86
C ASP A 75 1.55 1.88 13.42
N GLU A 76 0.98 3.03 13.07
CA GLU A 76 -0.35 3.40 13.57
C GLU A 76 -1.47 2.71 12.80
N ILE A 77 -1.21 2.27 11.57
CA ILE A 77 -2.25 1.66 10.74
C ILE A 77 -2.02 0.18 10.52
N LEU A 78 -0.98 -0.39 11.12
CA LEU A 78 -0.63 -1.77 10.86
C LEU A 78 -1.78 -2.72 11.19
N ASP A 79 -2.46 -2.49 12.31
CA ASP A 79 -3.58 -3.35 12.69
C ASP A 79 -4.71 -3.26 11.67
N GLU A 80 -4.98 -2.06 11.15
CA GLU A 80 -6.00 -1.90 10.12
C GLU A 80 -5.65 -2.68 8.87
N VAL A 81 -4.37 -2.61 8.47
CA VAL A 81 -3.90 -3.31 7.29
C VAL A 81 -4.04 -4.81 7.48
N LEU A 82 -3.63 -5.31 8.63
CA LEU A 82 -3.70 -6.74 8.92
C LEU A 82 -5.15 -7.21 8.98
N ASN A 83 -6.02 -6.41 9.59
CA ASN A 83 -7.44 -6.76 9.64
C ASN A 83 -8.07 -6.78 8.26
N PHE A 84 -7.66 -5.84 7.39
CA PHE A 84 -8.21 -5.80 6.04
C PHE A 84 -7.79 -7.03 5.24
N THR A 85 -6.51 -7.42 5.35
CA THR A 85 -6.00 -8.52 4.54
C THR A 85 -6.44 -9.88 5.06
N GLU A 86 -6.77 -9.98 6.36
CA GLU A 86 -7.13 -11.25 6.98
C GLU A 86 -6.04 -12.27 6.66
N ASP A 87 -6.38 -13.46 6.22
CA ASP A 87 -5.38 -14.44 5.82
C ASP A 87 -5.43 -14.72 4.33
N LEU A 88 -5.93 -13.75 3.56
CA LEU A 88 -5.98 -13.87 2.11
C LEU A 88 -4.59 -13.73 1.49
N PRO A 89 -4.35 -14.38 0.36
CA PRO A 89 -3.10 -14.15 -0.38
C PRO A 89 -2.97 -12.69 -0.78
N LEU A 90 -1.74 -12.21 -0.79
CA LEU A 90 -1.44 -10.83 -1.21
C LEU A 90 -0.80 -10.86 -2.59
N LEU A 91 -1.34 -10.05 -3.51
CA LEU A 91 -0.74 -9.84 -4.81
C LEU A 91 -0.16 -8.44 -4.81
N GLY A 92 1.15 -8.36 -4.71
CA GLY A 92 1.82 -7.08 -4.60
C GLY A 92 2.16 -6.48 -5.93
N HIS A 93 2.09 -5.16 -5.97
CA HIS A 93 2.54 -4.40 -7.12
C HIS A 93 3.22 -3.17 -6.57
N GLN A 94 4.45 -2.91 -7.00
CA GLN A 94 5.20 -1.78 -6.47
C GLN A 94 5.66 -0.90 -7.61
N ILE A 95 5.46 0.37 -7.44
CA ILE A 95 5.87 1.38 -8.42
C ILE A 95 7.32 1.80 -8.18
#